data_aaa2c60ea7fc545c85a64057660232e2
#
_entry.id   aaa2c60ea7fc545c85a64057660232e2
#
_cell.length_a   1.000
_cell.length_b   1.000
_cell.length_c   1.000
_cell.angle_alpha   90.00
_cell.angle_beta   90.00
_cell.angle_gamma   90.00
#
_symmetry.space_group_name_H-M   'P 1'
#
loop_
_entity.id
_entity.type
_entity.pdbx_description
1 polymer ?
#
loop_
_entity_poly.entity_id
_entity_poly.type
_entity_poly.pdbx_seq_one_letter_code
_entity_poly.pdbx_strand_id
1 'polypeptide(L)'
;VKQQEARTLRVATLGAGIFAHLIVCWTVLSVGYMDISALQMLGLSSLAITGFFVLVFLIGIEWNLTLEDPEMAVPRMIWALTIVIITSHFVIDLKSVVLFSGLAMIVMGANRLSRSQQFLVAGYGLLLYITVVYLTSPEGLDWVTEVLLIIAFGFVLLFGPALYRFEHLAIEGVITEKNEELVKALAQIREMAVRDEMTGVYNRRHLMELLAREKAMADRKNYVFSIAYVDLDYFKNVNDRFGHSAGDEVLRSFSRVAENVIREIDCIARIGGEEFVLVFAGTRQCDAVRGAERLAIGLKDMSVTLVEPDYRVTTSVGITEYRQGDSVQQLIDRADMALYEAKRNGRNKIVVAGDKPSAKGNQFRIPSYK
;
A
#
# COMPACT_ATOMS: atom_id res chain seq x y z
N VAL A 1 -3.76 6.83 -13.60
CA VAL A 1 -3.81 5.62 -14.44
C VAL A 1 -4.87 4.67 -13.90
N LYS A 2 -4.81 4.15 -12.66
CA LYS A 2 -5.78 3.18 -12.10
C LYS A 2 -7.23 3.66 -12.06
N GLN A 3 -7.49 4.95 -11.83
CA GLN A 3 -8.86 5.48 -11.85
C GLN A 3 -9.45 5.55 -13.27
N GLN A 4 -8.62 5.82 -14.25
CA GLN A 4 -9.04 5.88 -15.65
C GLN A 4 -9.30 4.49 -16.23
N GLU A 5 -8.46 3.51 -15.89
CA GLU A 5 -8.67 2.10 -16.22
C GLU A 5 -9.98 1.55 -15.63
N ALA A 6 -10.25 1.88 -14.35
CA ALA A 6 -11.50 1.49 -13.69
C ALA A 6 -12.74 2.17 -14.32
N ARG A 7 -12.64 3.40 -14.85
CA ARG A 7 -13.71 4.06 -15.60
C ARG A 7 -13.97 3.37 -16.93
N THR A 8 -12.91 3.08 -17.67
CA THR A 8 -13.01 2.39 -18.99
C THR A 8 -13.65 1.01 -18.84
N LEU A 9 -13.23 0.23 -17.85
CA LEU A 9 -13.80 -1.09 -17.58
C LEU A 9 -15.30 -1.02 -17.27
N ARG A 10 -15.73 -0.01 -16.51
CA ARG A 10 -17.14 0.18 -16.12
C ARG A 10 -18.04 0.58 -17.28
N VAL A 11 -17.52 1.38 -18.19
CA VAL A 11 -18.23 1.74 -19.43
C VAL A 11 -18.34 0.52 -20.32
N ALA A 12 -17.28 -0.27 -20.42
CA ALA A 12 -17.27 -1.50 -21.21
C ALA A 12 -18.28 -2.56 -20.70
N THR A 13 -18.45 -2.71 -19.39
CA THR A 13 -19.42 -3.65 -18.79
C THR A 13 -20.87 -3.28 -19.11
N LEU A 14 -21.22 -1.99 -19.12
CA LEU A 14 -22.55 -1.56 -19.53
C LEU A 14 -22.78 -1.80 -21.02
N GLY A 15 -21.79 -1.48 -21.87
CA GLY A 15 -21.84 -1.74 -23.30
C GLY A 15 -22.05 -3.23 -23.60
N ALA A 16 -21.31 -4.10 -22.91
CA ALA A 16 -21.47 -5.55 -23.01
C ALA A 16 -22.90 -6.01 -22.62
N GLY A 17 -23.46 -5.40 -21.56
CA GLY A 17 -24.83 -5.70 -21.13
C GLY A 17 -25.88 -5.33 -22.17
N ILE A 18 -25.81 -4.13 -22.75
CA ILE A 18 -26.71 -3.70 -23.85
C ILE A 18 -26.56 -4.62 -25.07
N PHE A 19 -25.31 -4.95 -25.41
CA PHE A 19 -25.04 -5.83 -26.57
C PHE A 19 -25.59 -7.24 -26.34
N ALA A 20 -25.41 -7.81 -25.15
CA ALA A 20 -26.00 -9.11 -24.79
C ALA A 20 -27.52 -9.08 -24.84
N HIS A 21 -28.16 -8.01 -24.32
CA HIS A 21 -29.61 -7.84 -24.40
C HIS A 21 -30.11 -7.78 -25.85
N LEU A 22 -29.43 -7.03 -26.70
CA LEU A 22 -29.78 -6.95 -28.14
C LEU A 22 -29.62 -8.31 -28.86
N ILE A 23 -28.61 -9.11 -28.53
CA ILE A 23 -28.47 -10.48 -29.04
C ILE A 23 -29.69 -11.32 -28.67
N VAL A 24 -30.15 -11.25 -27.40
CA VAL A 24 -31.36 -11.97 -26.99
C VAL A 24 -32.56 -11.49 -27.79
N CYS A 25 -32.76 -10.19 -27.98
CA CYS A 25 -33.88 -9.63 -28.75
C CYS A 25 -33.82 -10.10 -30.23
N TRP A 26 -32.66 -10.06 -30.89
CA TRP A 26 -32.50 -10.55 -32.25
C TRP A 26 -32.74 -12.05 -32.35
N THR A 27 -32.35 -12.84 -31.37
CA THR A 27 -32.64 -14.28 -31.32
C THR A 27 -34.15 -14.53 -31.22
N VAL A 28 -34.82 -13.83 -30.31
CA VAL A 28 -36.28 -13.93 -30.09
C VAL A 28 -37.04 -13.53 -31.36
N LEU A 29 -36.58 -12.47 -32.07
CA LEU A 29 -37.11 -12.07 -33.37
C LEU A 29 -36.90 -13.15 -34.44
N SER A 30 -35.72 -13.75 -34.52
CA SER A 30 -35.39 -14.77 -35.54
C SER A 30 -36.20 -16.06 -35.38
N VAL A 31 -36.66 -16.35 -34.18
CA VAL A 31 -37.53 -17.50 -33.86
C VAL A 31 -39.00 -17.18 -34.09
N GLY A 32 -39.34 -15.90 -34.33
CA GLY A 32 -40.72 -15.49 -34.65
C GLY A 32 -41.58 -15.14 -33.42
N TYR A 33 -40.97 -14.93 -32.25
CA TYR A 33 -41.68 -14.56 -31.02
C TYR A 33 -41.71 -13.04 -30.78
N MET A 34 -41.43 -12.20 -31.78
CA MET A 34 -41.58 -10.74 -31.73
C MET A 34 -42.49 -10.23 -32.84
N ASP A 35 -43.41 -9.33 -32.46
CA ASP A 35 -44.33 -8.67 -33.37
C ASP A 35 -43.77 -7.37 -33.91
N ILE A 36 -42.58 -7.45 -34.51
CA ILE A 36 -41.94 -6.34 -35.25
C ILE A 36 -41.14 -6.84 -36.42
N SER A 37 -40.98 -5.96 -37.41
CA SER A 37 -40.12 -6.25 -38.56
C SER A 37 -38.62 -6.13 -38.18
N ALA A 38 -37.76 -6.81 -38.94
CA ALA A 38 -36.31 -6.70 -38.78
C ALA A 38 -35.81 -5.23 -38.93
N LEU A 39 -36.48 -4.42 -39.74
CA LEU A 39 -36.15 -3.00 -39.91
C LEU A 39 -36.48 -2.19 -38.65
N GLN A 40 -37.59 -2.45 -37.98
CA GLN A 40 -37.95 -1.81 -36.73
C GLN A 40 -37.00 -2.23 -35.60
N MET A 41 -36.62 -3.52 -35.55
CA MET A 41 -35.64 -4.01 -34.57
C MET A 41 -34.26 -3.40 -34.81
N LEU A 42 -33.85 -3.18 -36.06
CA LEU A 42 -32.63 -2.46 -36.40
C LEU A 42 -32.68 -1.00 -35.90
N GLY A 43 -33.82 -0.35 -36.05
CA GLY A 43 -34.07 1.00 -35.51
C GLY A 43 -33.93 1.06 -34.00
N LEU A 44 -34.54 0.11 -33.26
CA LEU A 44 -34.41 0.02 -31.78
C LEU A 44 -32.95 -0.27 -31.35
N SER A 45 -32.27 -1.17 -32.08
CA SER A 45 -30.87 -1.46 -31.81
C SER A 45 -29.97 -0.25 -32.04
N SER A 46 -30.22 0.51 -33.11
CA SER A 46 -29.50 1.75 -33.41
C SER A 46 -29.75 2.80 -32.32
N LEU A 47 -30.98 2.93 -31.86
CA LEU A 47 -31.33 3.85 -30.73
C LEU A 47 -30.61 3.48 -29.43
N ALA A 48 -30.61 2.18 -29.09
CA ALA A 48 -29.93 1.68 -27.89
C ALA A 48 -28.42 1.96 -27.92
N ILE A 49 -27.78 1.68 -29.06
CA ILE A 49 -26.35 1.89 -29.27
C ILE A 49 -26.02 3.39 -29.28
N THR A 50 -26.80 4.21 -29.98
CA THR A 50 -26.58 5.67 -30.02
C THR A 50 -26.67 6.30 -28.65
N GLY A 51 -27.69 5.96 -27.87
CA GLY A 51 -27.84 6.47 -26.50
C GLY A 51 -26.69 6.05 -25.59
N PHE A 52 -26.20 4.84 -25.75
CA PHE A 52 -24.98 4.38 -25.06
C PHE A 52 -23.77 5.24 -25.43
N PHE A 53 -23.51 5.47 -26.72
CA PHE A 53 -22.41 6.31 -27.15
C PHE A 53 -22.52 7.77 -26.72
N VAL A 54 -23.75 8.33 -26.67
CA VAL A 54 -23.97 9.67 -26.11
C VAL A 54 -23.54 9.73 -24.64
N LEU A 55 -23.92 8.75 -23.83
CA LEU A 55 -23.51 8.70 -22.41
C LEU A 55 -21.99 8.55 -22.27
N VAL A 56 -21.36 7.72 -23.09
CA VAL A 56 -19.90 7.55 -23.11
C VAL A 56 -19.19 8.86 -23.50
N PHE A 57 -19.72 9.55 -24.51
CA PHE A 57 -19.19 10.83 -24.95
C PHE A 57 -19.28 11.91 -23.86
N LEU A 58 -20.41 12.01 -23.17
CA LEU A 58 -20.60 12.95 -22.06
C LEU A 58 -19.62 12.66 -20.89
N ILE A 59 -19.32 11.40 -20.63
CA ILE A 59 -18.28 11.01 -19.68
C ILE A 59 -16.89 11.39 -20.19
N GLY A 60 -16.65 11.21 -21.50
CA GLY A 60 -15.37 11.49 -22.14
C GLY A 60 -14.98 12.98 -22.14
N ILE A 61 -15.97 13.88 -22.27
CA ILE A 61 -15.76 15.35 -22.19
C ILE A 61 -15.84 15.90 -20.75
N GLU A 62 -15.87 15.00 -19.74
CA GLU A 62 -15.91 15.34 -18.31
C GLU A 62 -17.13 16.17 -17.88
N TRP A 63 -18.18 16.27 -18.71
CA TRP A 63 -19.41 16.98 -18.36
C TRP A 63 -20.11 16.39 -17.14
N ASN A 64 -19.92 15.08 -16.92
CA ASN A 64 -20.41 14.35 -15.75
C ASN A 64 -19.84 14.88 -14.41
N LEU A 65 -18.68 15.54 -14.43
CA LEU A 65 -18.04 16.09 -13.21
C LEU A 65 -18.83 17.29 -12.64
N THR A 66 -19.71 17.90 -13.42
CA THR A 66 -20.59 18.98 -12.99
C THR A 66 -21.86 18.47 -12.28
N LEU A 67 -22.08 17.16 -12.28
CA LEU A 67 -23.27 16.52 -11.71
C LEU A 67 -22.97 15.92 -10.33
N GLU A 68 -24.02 15.79 -9.51
CA GLU A 68 -23.94 15.06 -8.22
C GLU A 68 -23.63 13.56 -8.40
N ASP A 69 -23.86 13.00 -9.59
CA ASP A 69 -23.51 11.64 -9.99
C ASP A 69 -22.40 11.65 -11.05
N PRO A 70 -21.12 11.74 -10.65
CA PRO A 70 -19.99 11.80 -11.58
C PRO A 70 -19.82 10.53 -12.43
N GLU A 71 -20.41 9.42 -12.04
CA GLU A 71 -20.39 8.17 -12.80
C GLU A 71 -21.59 8.06 -13.77
N MET A 72 -22.49 9.02 -13.75
CA MET A 72 -23.74 8.99 -14.52
C MET A 72 -24.52 7.66 -14.34
N ALA A 73 -24.48 7.11 -13.13
CA ALA A 73 -25.06 5.80 -12.85
C ALA A 73 -26.59 5.84 -13.04
N VAL A 74 -27.26 6.90 -12.56
CA VAL A 74 -28.72 7.08 -12.71
C VAL A 74 -29.12 7.22 -14.18
N PRO A 75 -28.56 8.12 -15.01
CA PRO A 75 -28.91 8.21 -16.43
C PRO A 75 -28.67 6.91 -17.19
N ARG A 76 -27.58 6.19 -16.93
CA ARG A 76 -27.27 4.91 -17.56
C ARG A 76 -28.30 3.84 -17.24
N MET A 77 -28.72 3.77 -15.98
CA MET A 77 -29.74 2.80 -15.54
C MET A 77 -31.12 3.12 -16.12
N ILE A 78 -31.52 4.39 -16.15
CA ILE A 78 -32.76 4.84 -16.79
C ILE A 78 -32.78 4.46 -18.25
N TRP A 79 -31.68 4.72 -18.97
CA TRP A 79 -31.55 4.36 -20.38
C TRP A 79 -31.67 2.85 -20.59
N ALA A 80 -30.95 2.05 -19.82
CA ALA A 80 -31.00 0.60 -19.89
C ALA A 80 -32.40 0.05 -19.64
N LEU A 81 -33.09 0.53 -18.59
CA LEU A 81 -34.47 0.17 -18.28
C LEU A 81 -35.43 0.52 -19.43
N THR A 82 -35.28 1.70 -19.99
CA THR A 82 -36.10 2.16 -21.10
C THR A 82 -36.01 1.21 -22.30
N ILE A 83 -34.79 0.84 -22.70
CA ILE A 83 -34.58 -0.08 -23.80
C ILE A 83 -35.16 -1.47 -23.54
N VAL A 84 -34.89 -2.01 -22.33
CA VAL A 84 -35.42 -3.35 -21.94
C VAL A 84 -36.94 -3.37 -21.93
N ILE A 85 -37.58 -2.35 -21.38
CA ILE A 85 -39.07 -2.28 -21.31
C ILE A 85 -39.67 -2.11 -22.69
N ILE A 86 -39.12 -1.22 -23.53
CA ILE A 86 -39.61 -1.01 -24.89
C ILE A 86 -39.43 -2.28 -25.72
N THR A 87 -38.30 -2.94 -25.66
CA THR A 87 -38.07 -4.18 -26.45
C THR A 87 -38.98 -5.33 -25.98
N SER A 88 -39.22 -5.44 -24.66
CA SER A 88 -40.09 -6.47 -24.10
C SER A 88 -41.57 -6.34 -24.54
N HIS A 89 -41.98 -5.12 -24.89
CA HIS A 89 -43.36 -4.87 -25.35
C HIS A 89 -43.67 -5.61 -26.65
N PHE A 90 -42.68 -5.74 -27.55
CA PHE A 90 -42.86 -6.38 -28.85
C PHE A 90 -42.75 -7.92 -28.83
N VAL A 91 -42.57 -8.50 -27.65
CA VAL A 91 -42.44 -9.95 -27.46
C VAL A 91 -43.78 -10.58 -27.13
N ILE A 92 -44.16 -11.63 -27.83
CA ILE A 92 -45.41 -12.31 -27.68
C ILE A 92 -45.38 -13.30 -26.49
N ASP A 93 -44.58 -14.37 -26.56
CA ASP A 93 -44.58 -15.46 -25.61
C ASP A 93 -43.35 -15.54 -24.70
N LEU A 94 -42.24 -14.88 -25.05
CA LEU A 94 -40.96 -14.91 -24.34
C LEU A 94 -40.66 -13.59 -23.60
N LYS A 95 -41.66 -12.81 -23.22
CA LYS A 95 -41.53 -11.50 -22.61
C LYS A 95 -40.67 -11.53 -21.32
N SER A 96 -40.84 -12.55 -20.49
CA SER A 96 -40.06 -12.74 -19.29
C SER A 96 -38.58 -12.93 -19.61
N VAL A 97 -38.20 -13.63 -20.66
CA VAL A 97 -36.80 -13.85 -21.06
C VAL A 97 -36.13 -12.52 -21.43
N VAL A 98 -36.82 -11.67 -22.20
CA VAL A 98 -36.31 -10.34 -22.60
C VAL A 98 -36.21 -9.42 -21.39
N LEU A 99 -37.18 -9.39 -20.50
CA LEU A 99 -37.12 -8.64 -19.25
C LEU A 99 -35.96 -9.09 -18.36
N PHE A 100 -35.81 -10.40 -18.15
CA PHE A 100 -34.73 -10.95 -17.31
C PHE A 100 -33.35 -10.79 -17.94
N SER A 101 -33.22 -10.76 -19.26
CA SER A 101 -31.92 -10.48 -19.90
C SER A 101 -31.37 -9.09 -19.57
N GLY A 102 -32.28 -8.11 -19.38
CA GLY A 102 -31.91 -6.76 -18.94
C GLY A 102 -31.64 -6.63 -17.44
N LEU A 103 -32.25 -7.49 -16.61
CA LEU A 103 -32.12 -7.40 -15.15
C LEU A 103 -30.69 -7.63 -14.66
N ALA A 104 -29.95 -8.55 -15.26
CA ALA A 104 -28.56 -8.79 -14.90
C ALA A 104 -27.71 -7.50 -15.07
N MET A 105 -27.94 -6.79 -16.18
CA MET A 105 -27.27 -5.50 -16.45
C MET A 105 -27.65 -4.44 -15.40
N ILE A 106 -28.93 -4.40 -15.01
CA ILE A 106 -29.45 -3.45 -14.02
C ILE A 106 -28.89 -3.73 -12.64
N VAL A 107 -28.89 -5.00 -12.19
CA VAL A 107 -28.35 -5.40 -10.88
C VAL A 107 -26.86 -5.06 -10.78
N MET A 108 -26.07 -5.35 -11.82
CA MET A 108 -24.65 -5.00 -11.86
C MET A 108 -24.39 -3.49 -11.84
N GLY A 109 -25.24 -2.69 -12.51
CA GLY A 109 -25.15 -1.23 -12.54
C GLY A 109 -25.61 -0.54 -11.26
N ALA A 110 -26.59 -1.11 -10.56
CA ALA A 110 -27.21 -0.52 -9.37
C ALA A 110 -26.32 -0.50 -8.13
N ASN A 111 -25.22 -1.23 -8.13
CA ASN A 111 -24.22 -1.27 -7.06
C ASN A 111 -23.68 0.12 -6.66
N ARG A 112 -23.65 1.06 -7.59
CA ARG A 112 -23.10 2.42 -7.38
C ARG A 112 -24.16 3.45 -6.97
N LEU A 113 -25.43 3.08 -6.98
CA LEU A 113 -26.51 3.98 -6.63
C LEU A 113 -26.67 4.10 -5.11
N SER A 114 -26.90 5.32 -4.62
CA SER A 114 -27.40 5.54 -3.27
C SER A 114 -28.79 4.90 -3.09
N ARG A 115 -29.23 4.69 -1.85
CA ARG A 115 -30.56 4.12 -1.60
C ARG A 115 -31.68 4.92 -2.25
N SER A 116 -31.63 6.26 -2.17
CA SER A 116 -32.63 7.13 -2.80
C SER A 116 -32.60 7.01 -4.33
N GLN A 117 -31.43 6.94 -4.94
CA GLN A 117 -31.28 6.75 -6.38
C GLN A 117 -31.79 5.37 -6.83
N GLN A 118 -31.59 4.30 -6.04
CA GLN A 118 -32.13 2.98 -6.32
C GLN A 118 -33.65 2.99 -6.34
N PHE A 119 -34.31 3.62 -5.34
CA PHE A 119 -35.77 3.76 -5.32
C PHE A 119 -36.26 4.58 -6.50
N LEU A 120 -35.55 5.65 -6.89
CA LEU A 120 -35.92 6.46 -8.05
C LEU A 120 -35.86 5.62 -9.34
N VAL A 121 -34.76 4.90 -9.59
CA VAL A 121 -34.59 4.06 -10.78
C VAL A 121 -35.59 2.91 -10.81
N ALA A 122 -35.85 2.25 -9.67
CA ALA A 122 -36.84 1.18 -9.57
C ALA A 122 -38.26 1.71 -9.80
N GLY A 123 -38.59 2.84 -9.17
CA GLY A 123 -39.88 3.50 -9.36
C GLY A 123 -40.14 3.92 -10.80
N TYR A 124 -39.09 4.49 -11.47
CA TYR A 124 -39.16 4.82 -12.88
C TYR A 124 -39.40 3.57 -13.74
N GLY A 125 -38.67 2.51 -13.52
CA GLY A 125 -38.80 1.26 -14.30
C GLY A 125 -40.21 0.63 -14.14
N LEU A 126 -40.72 0.56 -12.91
CA LEU A 126 -42.06 0.04 -12.65
C LEU A 126 -43.12 0.91 -13.28
N LEU A 127 -43.06 2.24 -13.10
CA LEU A 127 -44.01 3.18 -13.68
C LEU A 127 -44.03 3.08 -15.22
N LEU A 128 -42.84 3.04 -15.84
CA LEU A 128 -42.71 2.91 -17.29
C LEU A 128 -43.31 1.57 -17.78
N TYR A 129 -42.99 0.45 -17.09
CA TYR A 129 -43.55 -0.85 -17.45
C TYR A 129 -45.05 -0.89 -17.36
N ILE A 130 -45.65 -0.43 -16.24
CA ILE A 130 -47.11 -0.34 -16.06
C ILE A 130 -47.74 0.55 -17.12
N THR A 131 -47.13 1.68 -17.44
CA THR A 131 -47.61 2.61 -18.47
C THR A 131 -47.64 1.96 -19.85
N VAL A 132 -46.56 1.28 -20.24
CA VAL A 132 -46.45 0.57 -21.51
C VAL A 132 -47.52 -0.52 -21.59
N VAL A 133 -47.67 -1.37 -20.57
CA VAL A 133 -48.70 -2.42 -20.51
C VAL A 133 -50.09 -1.83 -20.63
N TYR A 134 -50.40 -0.75 -19.87
CA TYR A 134 -51.73 -0.12 -19.88
C TYR A 134 -52.11 0.49 -21.26
N LEU A 135 -51.16 1.20 -21.88
CA LEU A 135 -51.41 1.88 -23.17
C LEU A 135 -51.48 0.92 -24.36
N THR A 136 -50.88 -0.26 -24.24
CA THR A 136 -50.74 -1.19 -25.34
C THR A 136 -51.46 -2.51 -25.12
N SER A 137 -52.26 -2.63 -24.01
CA SER A 137 -52.98 -3.85 -23.66
C SER A 137 -53.88 -4.34 -24.84
N PRO A 138 -53.55 -5.46 -25.48
CA PRO A 138 -54.37 -6.05 -26.50
C PRO A 138 -55.67 -6.66 -25.95
N GLU A 139 -56.68 -6.78 -26.79
CA GLU A 139 -57.90 -7.53 -26.41
C GLU A 139 -57.50 -8.99 -26.11
N GLY A 140 -57.74 -9.46 -24.88
CA GLY A 140 -57.39 -10.80 -24.40
C GLY A 140 -56.11 -10.88 -23.59
N LEU A 141 -55.57 -9.76 -23.08
CA LEU A 141 -54.41 -9.75 -22.22
C LEU A 141 -54.61 -10.62 -20.97
N ASP A 142 -53.69 -11.54 -20.70
CA ASP A 142 -53.65 -12.29 -19.44
C ASP A 142 -53.11 -11.40 -18.29
N TRP A 143 -54.04 -10.70 -17.62
CA TRP A 143 -53.74 -9.81 -16.51
C TRP A 143 -53.04 -10.51 -15.36
N VAL A 144 -53.27 -11.82 -15.16
CA VAL A 144 -52.60 -12.57 -14.10
C VAL A 144 -51.09 -12.66 -14.38
N THR A 145 -50.73 -13.02 -15.61
CA THR A 145 -49.34 -13.08 -16.03
C THR A 145 -48.66 -11.71 -15.94
N GLU A 146 -49.30 -10.63 -16.40
CA GLU A 146 -48.71 -9.28 -16.32
C GLU A 146 -48.53 -8.81 -14.88
N VAL A 147 -49.49 -9.06 -14.00
CA VAL A 147 -49.35 -8.72 -12.56
C VAL A 147 -48.22 -9.51 -11.92
N LEU A 148 -48.04 -10.80 -12.24
CA LEU A 148 -46.93 -11.60 -11.74
C LEU A 148 -45.61 -11.08 -12.25
N LEU A 149 -45.51 -10.66 -13.54
CA LEU A 149 -44.31 -10.05 -14.10
C LEU A 149 -43.97 -8.70 -13.43
N ILE A 150 -44.95 -7.85 -13.18
CA ILE A 150 -44.79 -6.57 -12.42
C ILE A 150 -44.20 -6.86 -11.03
N ILE A 151 -44.79 -7.83 -10.31
CA ILE A 151 -44.32 -8.20 -8.97
C ILE A 151 -42.90 -8.75 -9.03
N ALA A 152 -42.62 -9.68 -9.92
CA ALA A 152 -41.29 -10.30 -10.08
C ALA A 152 -40.23 -9.27 -10.49
N PHE A 153 -40.56 -8.41 -11.46
CA PHE A 153 -39.67 -7.35 -11.94
C PHE A 153 -39.37 -6.33 -10.83
N GLY A 154 -40.43 -5.88 -10.13
CA GLY A 154 -40.34 -4.97 -8.98
C GLY A 154 -39.46 -5.56 -7.85
N PHE A 155 -39.71 -6.84 -7.53
CA PHE A 155 -38.88 -7.54 -6.53
C PHE A 155 -37.40 -7.52 -6.89
N VAL A 156 -37.04 -7.89 -8.13
CA VAL A 156 -35.65 -7.90 -8.56
C VAL A 156 -35.05 -6.50 -8.59
N LEU A 157 -35.80 -5.48 -9.05
CA LEU A 157 -35.32 -4.09 -9.04
C LEU A 157 -35.06 -3.54 -7.64
N LEU A 158 -35.86 -3.90 -6.66
CA LEU A 158 -35.75 -3.40 -5.28
C LEU A 158 -34.74 -4.20 -4.45
N PHE A 159 -34.74 -5.51 -4.56
CA PHE A 159 -33.98 -6.40 -3.69
C PHE A 159 -32.67 -6.87 -4.30
N GLY A 160 -32.58 -7.02 -5.62
CA GLY A 160 -31.37 -7.49 -6.30
C GLY A 160 -30.14 -6.63 -5.96
N PRO A 161 -30.19 -5.30 -6.09
CA PRO A 161 -29.09 -4.43 -5.73
C PRO A 161 -28.74 -4.47 -4.24
N ALA A 162 -29.74 -4.66 -3.36
CA ALA A 162 -29.52 -4.73 -1.92
C ALA A 162 -28.75 -6.01 -1.53
N LEU A 163 -29.12 -7.16 -2.10
CA LEU A 163 -28.43 -8.43 -1.88
C LEU A 163 -26.98 -8.38 -2.39
N TYR A 164 -26.78 -7.89 -3.60
CA TYR A 164 -25.44 -7.74 -4.19
C TYR A 164 -24.55 -6.83 -3.34
N ARG A 165 -25.10 -5.72 -2.84
CA ARG A 165 -24.37 -4.79 -1.97
C ARG A 165 -23.98 -5.42 -0.64
N PHE A 166 -24.86 -6.21 -0.04
CA PHE A 166 -24.59 -6.89 1.23
C PHE A 166 -23.38 -7.84 1.09
N GLU A 167 -23.38 -8.62 0.02
CA GLU A 167 -22.25 -9.53 -0.28
C GLU A 167 -20.94 -8.75 -0.54
N HIS A 168 -21.02 -7.66 -1.31
CA HIS A 168 -19.85 -6.83 -1.63
C HIS A 168 -19.23 -6.17 -0.40
N LEU A 169 -20.05 -5.64 0.52
CA LEU A 169 -19.60 -5.04 1.78
C LEU A 169 -18.95 -6.08 2.70
N ALA A 170 -19.47 -7.30 2.73
CA ALA A 170 -18.86 -8.38 3.49
C ALA A 170 -17.47 -8.74 2.96
N ILE A 171 -17.31 -8.82 1.63
CA ILE A 171 -16.02 -9.09 0.98
C ILE A 171 -15.04 -7.93 1.20
N GLU A 172 -15.47 -6.67 1.06
CA GLU A 172 -14.64 -5.49 1.31
C GLU A 172 -14.14 -5.47 2.77
N GLY A 173 -14.98 -5.82 3.73
CA GLY A 173 -14.59 -5.93 5.13
C GLY A 173 -13.46 -6.94 5.36
N VAL A 174 -13.58 -8.14 4.78
CA VAL A 174 -12.56 -9.19 4.86
C VAL A 174 -11.26 -8.76 4.18
N ILE A 175 -11.33 -8.11 3.00
CA ILE A 175 -10.14 -7.61 2.30
C ILE A 175 -9.43 -6.54 3.13
N THR A 176 -10.16 -5.63 3.75
CA THR A 176 -9.57 -4.57 4.58
C THR A 176 -8.86 -5.15 5.79
N GLU A 177 -9.48 -6.08 6.50
CA GLU A 177 -8.89 -6.79 7.64
C GLU A 177 -7.60 -7.52 7.24
N LYS A 178 -7.63 -8.26 6.11
CA LYS A 178 -6.45 -8.97 5.61
C LYS A 178 -5.31 -8.04 5.18
N ASN A 179 -5.64 -6.88 4.61
CA ASN A 179 -4.64 -5.87 4.27
C ASN A 179 -3.99 -5.27 5.52
N GLU A 180 -4.76 -5.02 6.58
CA GLU A 180 -4.19 -4.55 7.86
C GLU A 180 -3.27 -5.59 8.50
N GLU A 181 -3.67 -6.87 8.51
CA GLU A 181 -2.82 -7.97 8.99
C GLU A 181 -1.52 -8.05 8.18
N LEU A 182 -1.61 -7.96 6.85
CA LEU A 182 -0.45 -8.00 5.97
C LEU A 182 0.50 -6.83 6.22
N VAL A 183 -0.01 -5.61 6.39
CA VAL A 183 0.80 -4.42 6.70
C VAL A 183 1.52 -4.60 8.04
N LYS A 184 0.85 -5.11 9.07
CA LYS A 184 1.46 -5.40 10.38
C LYS A 184 2.56 -6.47 10.26
N ALA A 185 2.29 -7.56 9.54
CA ALA A 185 3.27 -8.62 9.32
C ALA A 185 4.51 -8.12 8.56
N LEU A 186 4.31 -7.30 7.52
CA LEU A 186 5.41 -6.69 6.76
C LEU A 186 6.23 -5.73 7.62
N ALA A 187 5.58 -4.95 8.51
CA ALA A 187 6.28 -4.07 9.44
C ALA A 187 7.14 -4.88 10.42
N GLN A 188 6.63 -5.99 10.97
CA GLN A 188 7.39 -6.88 11.85
C GLN A 188 8.58 -7.54 11.14
N ILE A 189 8.37 -8.07 9.92
CA ILE A 189 9.46 -8.63 9.12
C ILE A 189 10.53 -7.58 8.82
N ARG A 190 10.13 -6.35 8.51
CA ARG A 190 11.05 -5.25 8.26
C ARG A 190 11.85 -4.89 9.51
N GLU A 191 11.21 -4.82 10.67
CA GLU A 191 11.87 -4.56 11.96
C GLU A 191 12.91 -5.65 12.27
N MET A 192 12.56 -6.93 12.16
CA MET A 192 13.51 -8.05 12.31
C MET A 192 14.66 -8.01 11.29
N ALA A 193 14.38 -7.51 10.08
CA ALA A 193 15.38 -7.44 9.01
C ALA A 193 16.40 -6.31 9.19
N VAL A 194 16.10 -5.26 9.99
CA VAL A 194 16.97 -4.09 10.16
C VAL A 194 17.67 -4.03 11.52
N ARG A 195 17.21 -4.82 12.51
CA ARG A 195 17.80 -4.84 13.85
C ARG A 195 18.74 -6.04 14.04
N ASP A 196 19.67 -5.91 15.00
CA ASP A 196 20.48 -7.00 15.51
C ASP A 196 19.67 -7.74 16.59
N GLU A 197 19.49 -9.05 16.42
CA GLU A 197 18.63 -9.88 17.28
C GLU A 197 19.07 -9.90 18.75
N MET A 198 20.37 -9.77 19.01
CA MET A 198 20.92 -9.81 20.36
C MET A 198 20.75 -8.49 21.10
N THR A 199 21.04 -7.39 20.44
CA THR A 199 21.20 -6.07 21.07
C THR A 199 20.03 -5.12 20.82
N GLY A 200 19.20 -5.40 19.79
CA GLY A 200 18.07 -4.56 19.41
C GLY A 200 18.42 -3.29 18.63
N VAL A 201 19.70 -2.88 18.57
CA VAL A 201 20.15 -1.76 17.73
C VAL A 201 20.16 -2.13 16.27
N TYR A 202 20.40 -1.20 15.36
CA TYR A 202 20.45 -1.51 13.92
C TYR A 202 21.56 -2.50 13.60
N ASN A 203 21.31 -3.37 12.62
CA ASN A 203 22.32 -4.31 12.12
C ASN A 203 23.22 -3.66 11.05
N ARG A 204 24.29 -4.36 10.70
CA ARG A 204 25.27 -3.91 9.69
C ARG A 204 24.63 -3.55 8.35
N ARG A 205 23.64 -4.33 7.89
CA ARG A 205 22.99 -4.07 6.59
C ARG A 205 22.26 -2.73 6.60
N HIS A 206 21.47 -2.47 7.63
CA HIS A 206 20.74 -1.21 7.77
C HIS A 206 21.69 -0.02 7.93
N LEU A 207 22.79 -0.19 8.65
CA LEU A 207 23.84 0.84 8.74
C LEU A 207 24.36 1.26 7.37
N MET A 208 24.66 0.29 6.49
CA MET A 208 25.17 0.60 5.14
C MET A 208 24.13 1.37 4.30
N GLU A 209 22.87 1.01 4.40
CA GLU A 209 21.76 1.73 3.74
C GLU A 209 21.61 3.15 4.28
N LEU A 210 21.74 3.33 5.59
CA LEU A 210 21.68 4.63 6.25
C LEU A 210 22.85 5.52 5.80
N LEU A 211 24.08 5.01 5.88
CA LEU A 211 25.27 5.76 5.44
C LEU A 211 25.20 6.17 3.97
N ALA A 212 24.66 5.31 3.11
CA ALA A 212 24.43 5.66 1.70
C ALA A 212 23.44 6.82 1.53
N ARG A 213 22.39 6.89 2.37
CA ARG A 213 21.42 8.00 2.38
C ARG A 213 22.04 9.29 2.90
N GLU A 214 22.77 9.23 4.04
CA GLU A 214 23.45 10.39 4.63
C GLU A 214 24.48 10.97 3.64
N LYS A 215 25.27 10.09 3.00
CA LYS A 215 26.20 10.49 1.93
C LYS A 215 25.48 11.20 0.79
N ALA A 216 24.37 10.65 0.28
CA ALA A 216 23.63 11.27 -0.82
C ALA A 216 23.04 12.63 -0.45
N MET A 217 22.68 12.85 0.82
CA MET A 217 22.27 14.15 1.33
C MET A 217 23.45 15.13 1.42
N ALA A 218 24.60 14.67 1.93
CA ALA A 218 25.80 15.49 2.04
C ALA A 218 26.35 15.93 0.68
N ASP A 219 26.32 15.02 -0.33
CA ASP A 219 26.76 15.35 -1.68
C ASP A 219 25.88 16.37 -2.41
N ARG A 220 24.58 16.47 -2.06
CA ARG A 220 23.62 17.36 -2.72
C ARG A 220 23.43 18.72 -2.03
N LYS A 221 23.68 18.78 -0.73
CA LYS A 221 23.42 19.95 0.11
C LYS A 221 24.64 20.19 0.99
N ASN A 222 24.77 21.41 1.53
CA ASN A 222 25.76 21.74 2.57
C ASN A 222 25.41 21.05 3.90
N TYR A 223 25.27 19.71 3.85
CA TYR A 223 24.91 18.84 4.96
C TYR A 223 26.15 18.08 5.42
N VAL A 224 26.35 18.02 6.69
CA VAL A 224 27.49 17.34 7.32
C VAL A 224 26.97 16.22 8.21
N PHE A 225 27.71 15.12 8.29
CA PHE A 225 27.48 14.09 9.27
C PHE A 225 28.81 13.44 9.66
N SER A 226 28.84 12.88 10.85
CA SER A 226 30.00 12.19 11.39
C SER A 226 29.65 10.78 11.83
N ILE A 227 30.63 9.90 11.87
CA ILE A 227 30.49 8.57 12.44
C ILE A 227 31.50 8.36 13.56
N ALA A 228 31.11 7.55 14.56
CA ALA A 228 32.00 7.03 15.56
C ALA A 228 32.02 5.50 15.49
N TYR A 229 33.15 4.92 15.21
CA TYR A 229 33.39 3.48 15.31
C TYR A 229 33.81 3.15 16.74
N VAL A 230 33.08 2.27 17.39
CA VAL A 230 33.20 1.98 18.82
C VAL A 230 33.45 0.50 19.02
N ASP A 231 34.35 0.17 19.95
CA ASP A 231 34.66 -1.19 20.34
C ASP A 231 34.77 -1.29 21.87
N LEU A 232 34.19 -2.34 22.41
CA LEU A 232 34.24 -2.58 23.88
C LEU A 232 35.60 -3.14 24.24
N ASP A 233 36.33 -2.38 25.07
CA ASP A 233 37.65 -2.75 25.50
C ASP A 233 37.67 -4.05 26.31
N TYR A 234 38.56 -4.97 25.93
CA TYR A 234 38.75 -6.23 26.64
C TYR A 234 37.48 -7.12 26.74
N PHE A 235 36.57 -7.01 25.80
CA PHE A 235 35.32 -7.78 25.81
C PHE A 235 35.57 -9.29 25.85
N LYS A 236 36.59 -9.78 25.20
CA LYS A 236 37.03 -11.18 25.29
C LYS A 236 37.29 -11.60 26.74
N ASN A 237 37.91 -10.74 27.56
CA ASN A 237 38.14 -11.05 28.97
C ASN A 237 36.85 -11.18 29.77
N VAL A 238 35.80 -10.44 29.39
CA VAL A 238 34.46 -10.61 30.01
C VAL A 238 33.92 -12.02 29.71
N ASN A 239 33.98 -12.43 28.45
CA ASN A 239 33.54 -13.77 28.06
C ASN A 239 34.37 -14.87 28.73
N ASP A 240 35.68 -14.71 28.75
CA ASP A 240 36.59 -15.73 29.31
C ASP A 240 36.46 -15.85 30.84
N ARG A 241 36.12 -14.74 31.56
CA ARG A 241 36.01 -14.71 33.04
C ARG A 241 34.61 -15.01 33.54
N PHE A 242 33.56 -14.48 32.87
CA PHE A 242 32.18 -14.51 33.35
C PHE A 242 31.24 -15.33 32.45
N GLY A 243 31.74 -15.86 31.36
CA GLY A 243 30.99 -16.66 30.38
C GLY A 243 30.24 -15.81 29.33
N HIS A 244 29.85 -16.46 28.23
CA HIS A 244 29.18 -15.82 27.09
C HIS A 244 27.88 -15.11 27.45
N SER A 245 27.11 -15.66 28.40
CA SER A 245 25.86 -15.02 28.85
C SER A 245 26.09 -13.64 29.49
N ALA A 246 27.21 -13.48 30.20
CA ALA A 246 27.62 -12.19 30.75
C ALA A 246 28.05 -11.20 29.65
N GLY A 247 28.80 -11.69 28.66
CA GLY A 247 29.13 -10.91 27.47
C GLY A 247 27.90 -10.42 26.71
N ASP A 248 26.92 -11.29 26.51
CA ASP A 248 25.65 -10.93 25.87
C ASP A 248 24.89 -9.84 26.66
N GLU A 249 24.89 -9.93 28.01
CA GLU A 249 24.28 -8.91 28.86
C GLU A 249 25.04 -7.58 28.79
N VAL A 250 26.37 -7.62 28.73
CA VAL A 250 27.21 -6.41 28.51
C VAL A 250 26.84 -5.74 27.19
N LEU A 251 26.73 -6.50 26.09
CA LEU A 251 26.35 -5.96 24.77
C LEU A 251 24.96 -5.34 24.77
N ARG A 252 23.98 -5.98 25.40
CA ARG A 252 22.62 -5.42 25.54
C ARG A 252 22.61 -4.16 26.41
N SER A 253 23.36 -4.17 27.50
CA SER A 253 23.44 -3.01 28.40
C SER A 253 24.16 -1.84 27.75
N PHE A 254 25.26 -2.09 27.03
CA PHE A 254 25.93 -1.09 26.21
C PHE A 254 24.97 -0.46 25.19
N SER A 255 24.23 -1.27 24.46
CA SER A 255 23.30 -0.80 23.44
C SER A 255 22.23 0.11 24.05
N ARG A 256 21.65 -0.27 25.19
CA ARG A 256 20.66 0.56 25.91
C ARG A 256 21.26 1.90 26.38
N VAL A 257 22.46 1.89 26.91
CA VAL A 257 23.16 3.13 27.31
C VAL A 257 23.40 4.01 26.09
N ALA A 258 23.88 3.43 24.99
CA ALA A 258 24.16 4.17 23.77
C ALA A 258 22.88 4.80 23.17
N GLU A 259 21.76 4.06 23.06
CA GLU A 259 20.49 4.59 22.60
C GLU A 259 19.98 5.75 23.48
N ASN A 260 20.17 5.68 24.79
CA ASN A 260 19.71 6.73 25.71
C ASN A 260 20.54 8.02 25.65
N VAL A 261 21.79 7.98 25.20
CA VAL A 261 22.69 9.15 25.19
C VAL A 261 22.81 9.84 23.84
N ILE A 262 22.40 9.17 22.75
CA ILE A 262 22.32 9.77 21.43
C ILE A 262 20.97 10.49 21.21
N ARG A 263 20.90 11.37 20.20
CA ARG A 263 19.66 12.09 19.85
C ARG A 263 18.75 11.17 19.04
N GLU A 264 17.47 11.49 18.99
CA GLU A 264 16.48 10.74 18.18
C GLU A 264 16.85 10.65 16.69
N ILE A 265 17.54 11.68 16.15
CA ILE A 265 18.00 11.72 14.75
C ILE A 265 19.30 10.96 14.52
N ASP A 266 20.05 10.62 15.58
CA ASP A 266 21.27 9.82 15.53
C ASP A 266 20.90 8.34 15.55
N CYS A 267 21.81 7.49 15.14
CA CYS A 267 21.56 6.07 15.25
C CYS A 267 22.80 5.29 15.71
N ILE A 268 22.55 4.11 16.28
CA ILE A 268 23.58 3.13 16.59
C ILE A 268 23.29 1.83 15.87
N ALA A 269 24.36 1.22 15.33
CA ALA A 269 24.32 -0.08 14.70
C ALA A 269 25.45 -0.98 15.20
N ARG A 270 25.16 -2.27 15.30
CA ARG A 270 26.17 -3.30 15.56
C ARG A 270 26.71 -3.84 14.24
N ILE A 271 28.04 -3.82 14.09
CA ILE A 271 28.69 -4.34 12.89
C ILE A 271 28.98 -5.83 13.02
N GLY A 272 29.39 -6.26 14.22
CA GLY A 272 29.69 -7.65 14.54
C GLY A 272 30.47 -7.76 15.84
N GLY A 273 30.41 -8.90 16.52
CA GLY A 273 31.12 -9.09 17.79
C GLY A 273 30.83 -8.01 18.82
N GLU A 274 31.86 -7.27 19.20
CA GLU A 274 31.86 -6.16 20.17
C GLU A 274 31.95 -4.77 19.52
N GLU A 275 31.76 -4.70 18.19
CA GLU A 275 31.93 -3.49 17.39
C GLU A 275 30.60 -2.84 17.02
N PHE A 276 30.54 -1.52 17.22
CA PHE A 276 29.37 -0.68 16.95
C PHE A 276 29.76 0.56 16.14
N VAL A 277 28.80 1.11 15.42
CA VAL A 277 28.93 2.43 14.78
C VAL A 277 27.79 3.32 15.18
N LEU A 278 28.11 4.52 15.66
CA LEU A 278 27.15 5.60 15.85
C LEU A 278 27.23 6.53 14.64
N VAL A 279 26.06 6.94 14.15
CA VAL A 279 25.94 7.94 13.08
C VAL A 279 25.31 9.19 13.66
N PHE A 280 26.04 10.29 13.60
CA PHE A 280 25.62 11.60 14.08
C PHE A 280 25.16 12.46 12.91
N ALA A 281 23.87 12.52 12.71
CA ALA A 281 23.22 13.24 11.61
C ALA A 281 23.34 14.76 11.81
N GLY A 282 23.64 15.50 10.74
CA GLY A 282 23.78 16.96 10.80
C GLY A 282 24.88 17.46 11.76
N THR A 283 25.88 16.62 12.07
CA THR A 283 26.84 16.88 13.16
C THR A 283 28.28 16.85 12.66
N ARG A 284 29.04 17.91 12.96
CA ARG A 284 30.49 17.96 12.68
C ARG A 284 31.28 17.08 13.66
N GLN A 285 32.50 16.69 13.28
CA GLN A 285 33.29 15.79 14.10
C GLN A 285 33.60 16.34 15.50
N CYS A 286 33.74 17.66 15.67
CA CYS A 286 33.97 18.27 17.00
C CYS A 286 32.76 18.10 17.95
N ASP A 287 31.53 18.11 17.40
CA ASP A 287 30.32 17.89 18.19
C ASP A 287 30.02 16.40 18.37
N ALA A 288 30.44 15.54 17.42
CA ALA A 288 30.38 14.09 17.55
C ALA A 288 31.25 13.58 18.71
N VAL A 289 32.40 14.23 19.00
CA VAL A 289 33.22 13.95 20.18
C VAL A 289 32.40 14.08 21.45
N ARG A 290 31.60 15.14 21.61
CA ARG A 290 30.71 15.33 22.78
C ARG A 290 29.67 14.19 22.89
N GLY A 291 29.19 13.67 21.75
CA GLY A 291 28.31 12.49 21.72
C GLY A 291 29.00 11.24 22.27
N ALA A 292 30.23 11.00 21.84
CA ALA A 292 31.04 9.89 22.33
C ALA A 292 31.49 10.05 23.80
N GLU A 293 31.75 11.29 24.25
CA GLU A 293 32.03 11.58 25.67
C GLU A 293 30.81 11.27 26.55
N ARG A 294 29.59 11.65 26.11
CA ARG A 294 28.37 11.29 26.86
C ARG A 294 28.20 9.77 26.94
N LEU A 295 28.50 9.03 25.86
CA LEU A 295 28.50 7.57 25.89
C LEU A 295 29.51 7.04 26.95
N ALA A 296 30.74 7.51 26.90
CA ALA A 296 31.76 7.11 27.87
C ALA A 296 31.39 7.44 29.34
N ILE A 297 30.69 8.54 29.57
CA ILE A 297 30.13 8.88 30.87
C ILE A 297 29.01 7.93 31.26
N GLY A 298 28.04 7.68 30.37
CA GLY A 298 26.94 6.77 30.64
C GLY A 298 27.40 5.33 30.95
N LEU A 299 28.51 4.90 30.36
CA LEU A 299 29.09 3.57 30.64
C LEU A 299 29.66 3.44 32.06
N LYS A 300 30.04 4.54 32.71
CA LYS A 300 30.52 4.49 34.11
C LYS A 300 29.46 4.02 35.09
N ASP A 301 28.21 4.37 34.80
CA ASP A 301 27.05 4.01 35.61
C ASP A 301 26.38 2.71 35.13
N MET A 302 26.92 2.09 34.10
CA MET A 302 26.41 0.82 33.57
C MET A 302 26.70 -0.31 34.56
N SER A 303 25.65 -0.94 35.06
CA SER A 303 25.74 -2.15 35.89
C SER A 303 25.26 -3.36 35.10
N VAL A 304 25.93 -4.49 35.22
CA VAL A 304 25.60 -5.75 34.61
C VAL A 304 25.51 -6.83 35.68
N THR A 305 24.36 -7.45 35.80
CA THR A 305 24.05 -8.35 36.91
C THR A 305 24.97 -9.59 36.99
N LEU A 306 25.42 -10.06 35.78
CA LEU A 306 26.26 -11.25 35.68
C LEU A 306 27.76 -10.94 35.79
N VAL A 307 28.13 -9.70 36.03
CA VAL A 307 29.52 -9.25 36.18
C VAL A 307 29.70 -8.66 37.56
N GLU A 308 30.94 -8.75 38.11
CA GLU A 308 31.27 -8.17 39.42
C GLU A 308 30.87 -6.68 39.52
N PRO A 309 30.31 -6.22 40.61
CA PRO A 309 29.82 -4.82 40.76
C PRO A 309 30.87 -3.74 40.48
N ASP A 310 32.14 -4.05 40.72
CA ASP A 310 33.26 -3.14 40.48
C ASP A 310 33.89 -3.22 39.11
N TYR A 311 33.44 -4.16 38.28
CA TYR A 311 33.94 -4.29 36.88
C TYR A 311 33.40 -3.14 36.05
N ARG A 312 34.31 -2.44 35.38
CA ARG A 312 33.96 -1.29 34.53
C ARG A 312 34.26 -1.63 33.06
N VAL A 313 33.22 -1.56 32.24
CA VAL A 313 33.35 -1.67 30.78
C VAL A 313 33.77 -0.31 30.26
N THR A 314 34.84 -0.30 29.46
CA THR A 314 35.30 0.89 28.74
C THR A 314 35.23 0.66 27.24
N THR A 315 35.32 1.75 26.48
CA THR A 315 35.29 1.71 25.03
C THR A 315 36.41 2.52 24.41
N SER A 316 36.97 2.01 23.33
CA SER A 316 37.76 2.80 22.41
C SER A 316 36.89 3.30 21.27
N VAL A 317 37.10 4.55 20.84
CA VAL A 317 36.27 5.20 19.84
C VAL A 317 37.13 5.91 18.80
N GLY A 318 36.83 5.66 17.51
CA GLY A 318 37.39 6.41 16.40
C GLY A 318 36.32 7.25 15.71
N ILE A 319 36.53 8.56 15.60
CA ILE A 319 35.55 9.50 15.03
C ILE A 319 36.07 10.09 13.74
N THR A 320 35.20 10.22 12.75
CA THR A 320 35.46 10.94 11.51
C THR A 320 34.22 11.61 10.95
N GLU A 321 34.43 12.74 10.28
CA GLU A 321 33.40 13.44 9.51
C GLU A 321 33.42 12.94 8.06
N TYR A 322 32.26 12.87 7.42
CA TYR A 322 32.15 12.61 6.00
C TYR A 322 32.79 13.75 5.20
N ARG A 323 33.62 13.40 4.22
CA ARG A 323 34.23 14.34 3.28
C ARG A 323 33.60 14.16 1.91
N GLN A 324 33.29 15.26 1.26
CA GLN A 324 32.68 15.21 -0.07
C GLN A 324 33.55 14.37 -1.05
N GLY A 325 32.91 13.40 -1.70
CA GLY A 325 33.59 12.46 -2.60
C GLY A 325 34.07 11.17 -1.96
N ASP A 326 34.03 11.04 -0.63
CA ASP A 326 34.31 9.75 0.01
C ASP A 326 33.28 8.68 -0.40
N SER A 327 33.72 7.44 -0.57
CA SER A 327 32.82 6.30 -0.51
C SER A 327 32.44 5.98 0.95
N VAL A 328 31.33 5.29 1.15
CA VAL A 328 30.93 4.81 2.49
C VAL A 328 32.02 3.94 3.11
N GLN A 329 32.70 3.13 2.31
CA GLN A 329 33.79 2.29 2.80
C GLN A 329 34.99 3.13 3.27
N GLN A 330 35.37 4.17 2.53
CA GLN A 330 36.48 5.07 2.94
C GLN A 330 36.15 5.81 4.24
N LEU A 331 34.90 6.19 4.44
CA LEU A 331 34.46 6.81 5.69
C LEU A 331 34.61 5.83 6.87
N ILE A 332 34.15 4.58 6.72
CA ILE A 332 34.25 3.53 7.73
C ILE A 332 35.72 3.20 8.01
N ASP A 333 36.55 2.98 6.97
CA ASP A 333 37.94 2.64 7.13
C ASP A 333 38.72 3.74 7.88
N ARG A 334 38.37 5.01 7.65
CA ARG A 334 38.99 6.14 8.34
C ARG A 334 38.60 6.19 9.81
N ALA A 335 37.37 5.86 10.16
CA ALA A 335 36.92 5.74 11.54
C ALA A 335 37.59 4.56 12.26
N ASP A 336 37.69 3.41 11.57
CA ASP A 336 38.39 2.20 12.09
C ASP A 336 39.86 2.46 12.37
N MET A 337 40.55 3.17 11.46
CA MET A 337 41.94 3.56 11.71
C MET A 337 42.11 4.43 12.98
N ALA A 338 41.16 5.36 13.21
CA ALA A 338 41.19 6.17 14.43
C ALA A 338 40.89 5.32 15.68
N LEU A 339 39.97 4.35 15.58
CA LEU A 339 39.72 3.36 16.63
C LEU A 339 40.94 2.52 16.93
N TYR A 340 41.68 2.06 15.90
CA TYR A 340 42.92 1.33 16.06
C TYR A 340 43.95 2.17 16.81
N GLU A 341 44.10 3.46 16.49
CA GLU A 341 44.95 4.38 17.24
C GLU A 341 44.54 4.51 18.70
N ALA A 342 43.20 4.59 18.99
CA ALA A 342 42.70 4.62 20.36
C ALA A 342 43.13 3.37 21.14
N LYS A 343 42.97 2.18 20.53
CA LYS A 343 43.36 0.90 21.13
C LYS A 343 44.91 0.82 21.37
N ARG A 344 45.72 1.26 20.42
CA ARG A 344 47.18 1.28 20.55
C ARG A 344 47.69 2.24 21.63
N ASN A 345 47.01 3.37 21.80
CA ASN A 345 47.41 4.42 22.77
C ASN A 345 46.90 4.12 24.17
N GLY A 346 46.51 2.89 24.52
CA GLY A 346 46.11 2.43 25.86
C GLY A 346 44.64 2.34 26.10
N ARG A 347 43.80 2.29 25.06
CA ARG A 347 42.31 2.11 25.15
C ARG A 347 41.59 3.19 25.97
N ASN A 348 40.29 2.97 26.21
CA ASN A 348 39.41 3.88 27.00
C ASN A 348 39.60 5.34 26.59
N LYS A 349 39.51 5.62 25.30
CA LYS A 349 39.69 6.97 24.73
C LYS A 349 39.03 7.14 23.34
N ILE A 350 38.86 8.40 23.05
CA ILE A 350 38.30 8.87 21.78
C ILE A 350 39.43 9.44 20.95
N VAL A 351 39.58 8.98 19.72
CA VAL A 351 40.52 9.51 18.74
C VAL A 351 39.76 10.04 17.54
N VAL A 352 40.12 11.23 17.10
CA VAL A 352 39.53 11.87 15.92
C VAL A 352 40.47 11.69 14.74
N ALA A 353 39.94 11.21 13.63
CA ALA A 353 40.74 11.03 12.42
C ALA A 353 41.28 12.38 11.91
N GLY A 354 42.58 12.49 11.76
CA GLY A 354 43.26 13.71 11.29
C GLY A 354 42.93 14.04 9.82
N ASP A 355 43.21 15.28 9.39
CA ASP A 355 42.96 15.79 8.04
C ASP A 355 43.93 15.30 6.95
N LYS A 356 44.90 14.44 7.26
CA LYS A 356 45.86 13.95 6.25
C LYS A 356 45.23 12.79 5.45
N PRO A 357 45.14 12.88 4.12
CA PRO A 357 44.82 11.72 3.31
C PRO A 357 45.91 10.66 3.52
N SER A 358 45.51 9.47 3.96
CA SER A 358 46.39 8.30 4.06
C SER A 358 46.88 7.92 2.68
N ALA A 359 48.08 8.36 2.32
CA ALA A 359 48.86 7.81 1.20
C ALA A 359 49.51 6.50 1.66
N LYS A 360 48.71 5.42 1.67
CA LYS A 360 49.16 4.01 1.47
C LYS A 360 47.94 3.13 1.66
N GLY A 361 47.37 2.66 0.53
CA GLY A 361 46.39 1.58 0.55
C GLY A 361 47.03 0.31 1.10
N ASN A 362 46.71 -0.02 2.33
CA ASN A 362 46.87 -1.38 2.82
C ASN A 362 45.51 -2.07 2.61
N GLN A 363 45.52 -3.00 1.65
CA GLN A 363 44.45 -3.95 1.44
C GLN A 363 44.31 -4.83 2.69
N PHE A 364 43.53 -4.44 3.67
CA PHE A 364 43.04 -5.37 4.68
C PHE A 364 41.89 -6.17 4.07
N ARG A 365 42.21 -7.41 3.65
CA ARG A 365 41.23 -8.43 3.29
C ARG A 365 40.37 -8.72 4.53
N ILE A 366 39.07 -8.44 4.44
CA ILE A 366 38.09 -8.97 5.36
C ILE A 366 38.08 -10.49 5.24
N PRO A 367 38.25 -11.27 6.34
CA PRO A 367 38.13 -12.72 6.26
C PRO A 367 36.73 -13.09 5.79
N SER A 368 36.61 -13.78 4.66
CA SER A 368 35.38 -14.42 4.22
C SER A 368 35.13 -15.61 5.12
N TYR A 369 34.20 -15.47 6.06
CA TYR A 369 33.66 -16.63 6.77
C TYR A 369 32.76 -17.41 5.81
N LYS A 370 33.15 -18.68 5.56
CA LYS A 370 32.28 -19.71 4.97
C LYS A 370 31.23 -20.15 5.95
#